data_64b6200237b8a2bd49d381d27f179fe1
#
_entry.id   64b6200237b8a2bd49d381d27f179fe1
#
_cell.length_a   1.000
_cell.length_b   1.000
_cell.length_c   1.000
_cell.angle_alpha   90.00
_cell.angle_beta   90.00
_cell.angle_gamma   90.00
#
_symmetry.space_group_name_H-M   'P 1'
#
loop_
_entity.id
_entity.type
_entity.pdbx_description
1 polymer ?
#
loop_
_entity_poly.entity_id
_entity_poly.type
_entity_poly.pdbx_seq_one_letter_code
_entity_poly.pdbx_strand_id
1 'polypeptide(L)'
;LSLFPFIVQAQNNTVELGDVHWLRSFDEAQTRSKKEGKSILILFQEIPGCATCRNYGSDVLTHPLIVEAIETEFIPLAIHNNKGGHDAEILKRYQEPAWNNPVVRVVDSEGSNILPRLSGNYSAAGLTALMTKALIKQKGKAPMYLQLLTDELKKKKKTISKATYSMY
;
A
#
# COMPACT_ATOMS: atom_id res chain seq x y z
N LEU A 1 -28.95 24.90 -10.31
CA LEU A 1 -27.66 24.33 -9.82
C LEU A 1 -27.98 23.48 -8.58
N SER A 2 -27.99 22.16 -8.75
CA SER A 2 -28.22 21.20 -7.65
C SER A 2 -26.86 20.84 -7.04
N LEU A 3 -26.60 21.34 -5.84
CA LEU A 3 -25.46 20.94 -5.02
C LEU A 3 -25.82 19.59 -4.37
N PHE A 4 -25.32 18.50 -4.94
CA PHE A 4 -25.33 17.23 -4.25
C PHE A 4 -24.24 17.26 -3.15
N PRO A 5 -24.58 17.06 -1.88
CA PRO A 5 -23.58 16.91 -0.84
C PRO A 5 -22.82 15.61 -1.08
N PHE A 6 -21.51 15.69 -1.27
CA PHE A 6 -20.64 14.54 -1.15
C PHE A 6 -20.67 14.07 0.30
N ILE A 7 -21.42 13.02 0.57
CA ILE A 7 -21.34 12.31 1.86
C ILE A 7 -20.05 11.51 1.82
N VAL A 8 -19.01 12.05 2.42
CA VAL A 8 -17.80 11.27 2.75
C VAL A 8 -18.23 10.30 3.85
N GLN A 9 -18.58 9.08 3.47
CA GLN A 9 -18.71 7.99 4.44
C GLN A 9 -17.32 7.71 4.99
N ALA A 10 -17.13 8.01 6.27
CA ALA A 10 -15.97 7.53 7.02
C ALA A 10 -16.03 5.99 7.01
N GLN A 11 -15.18 5.35 6.21
CA GLN A 11 -15.02 3.89 6.29
C GLN A 11 -14.29 3.61 7.60
N ASN A 12 -14.98 2.98 8.55
CA ASN A 12 -14.32 2.39 9.71
C ASN A 12 -13.52 1.19 9.22
N ASN A 13 -12.26 1.44 8.87
CA ASN A 13 -11.34 0.39 8.51
C ASN A 13 -11.07 -0.54 9.69
N THR A 14 -10.83 -1.81 9.40
CA THR A 14 -10.24 -2.71 10.39
C THR A 14 -8.79 -2.30 10.64
N VAL A 15 -8.23 -2.67 11.80
CA VAL A 15 -6.86 -2.29 12.19
C VAL A 15 -5.81 -2.66 11.14
N GLU A 16 -6.04 -3.75 10.40
CA GLU A 16 -5.14 -4.23 9.36
C GLU A 16 -5.02 -3.30 8.16
N LEU A 17 -6.02 -2.46 7.93
CA LEU A 17 -6.07 -1.53 6.79
C LEU A 17 -5.59 -0.12 7.12
N GLY A 18 -5.37 0.18 8.40
CA GLY A 18 -4.95 1.51 8.86
C GLY A 18 -5.96 2.60 8.50
N ASP A 19 -5.46 3.80 8.20
CA ASP A 19 -6.27 4.99 7.93
C ASP A 19 -6.46 5.29 6.43
N VAL A 20 -5.98 4.41 5.54
CA VAL A 20 -6.09 4.59 4.09
C VAL A 20 -7.50 4.26 3.59
N HIS A 21 -8.05 5.07 2.71
CA HIS A 21 -9.36 4.84 2.05
C HIS A 21 -9.19 3.88 0.86
N TRP A 22 -9.32 2.58 1.13
CA TRP A 22 -9.12 1.52 0.16
C TRP A 22 -10.34 1.27 -0.72
N LEU A 23 -10.14 1.20 -2.03
CA LEU A 23 -11.08 0.55 -2.94
C LEU A 23 -11.10 -0.96 -2.70
N ARG A 24 -12.22 -1.59 -3.06
CA ARG A 24 -12.41 -3.04 -2.95
C ARG A 24 -12.64 -3.71 -4.30
N SER A 25 -12.85 -2.94 -5.36
CA SER A 25 -13.04 -3.43 -6.73
C SER A 25 -11.82 -3.16 -7.59
N PHE A 26 -11.27 -4.20 -8.19
CA PHE A 26 -10.14 -4.09 -9.10
C PHE A 26 -10.53 -3.32 -10.37
N ASP A 27 -11.72 -3.57 -10.91
CA ASP A 27 -12.23 -2.89 -12.12
C ASP A 27 -12.43 -1.39 -11.88
N GLU A 28 -12.93 -1.03 -10.69
CA GLU A 28 -13.03 0.38 -10.29
C GLU A 28 -11.64 1.01 -10.18
N ALA A 29 -10.68 0.31 -9.56
CA ALA A 29 -9.32 0.79 -9.44
C ALA A 29 -8.67 0.99 -10.83
N GLN A 30 -8.87 0.08 -11.79
CA GLN A 30 -8.38 0.24 -13.16
C GLN A 30 -9.03 1.43 -13.87
N THR A 31 -10.34 1.61 -13.72
CA THR A 31 -11.08 2.72 -14.31
C THR A 31 -10.55 4.05 -13.77
N ARG A 32 -10.35 4.16 -12.46
CA ARG A 32 -9.77 5.36 -11.84
C ARG A 32 -8.32 5.56 -12.24
N SER A 33 -7.52 4.50 -12.30
CA SER A 33 -6.13 4.54 -12.74
C SER A 33 -5.99 5.15 -14.14
N LYS A 34 -6.81 4.70 -15.09
CA LYS A 34 -6.86 5.25 -16.46
C LYS A 34 -7.26 6.72 -16.48
N LYS A 35 -8.29 7.08 -15.73
CA LYS A 35 -8.82 8.45 -15.65
C LYS A 35 -7.84 9.43 -14.99
N GLU A 36 -7.20 9.02 -13.91
CA GLU A 36 -6.36 9.89 -13.10
C GLU A 36 -4.86 9.82 -13.50
N GLY A 37 -4.47 8.88 -14.36
CA GLY A 37 -3.07 8.68 -14.76
C GLY A 37 -2.17 8.23 -13.61
N LYS A 38 -2.75 7.51 -12.62
CA LYS A 38 -2.04 7.02 -11.45
C LYS A 38 -1.93 5.51 -11.48
N SER A 39 -0.83 4.95 -10.93
CA SER A 39 -0.73 3.51 -10.69
C SER A 39 -1.66 3.05 -9.60
N ILE A 40 -1.99 1.76 -9.62
CA ILE A 40 -2.73 1.10 -8.56
C ILE A 40 -1.72 0.55 -7.55
N LEU A 41 -1.88 0.90 -6.27
CA LEU A 41 -1.17 0.28 -5.16
C LEU A 41 -2.11 -0.76 -4.54
N ILE A 42 -1.76 -2.04 -4.71
CA ILE A 42 -2.57 -3.16 -4.23
C ILE A 42 -1.96 -3.68 -2.93
N LEU A 43 -2.75 -3.68 -1.87
CA LEU A 43 -2.44 -4.35 -0.61
C LEU A 43 -3.18 -5.68 -0.55
N PHE A 44 -2.45 -6.79 -0.50
CA PHE A 44 -2.97 -8.10 -0.14
C PHE A 44 -2.80 -8.29 1.35
N GLN A 45 -3.92 -8.47 2.09
CA GLN A 45 -3.95 -8.46 3.54
C GLN A 45 -4.95 -9.47 4.09
N GLU A 46 -4.59 -10.23 5.13
CA GLU A 46 -5.56 -11.05 5.89
C GLU A 46 -6.47 -10.17 6.74
N ILE A 47 -7.78 -10.38 6.69
CA ILE A 47 -8.78 -9.65 7.47
C ILE A 47 -9.92 -10.58 7.91
N PRO A 48 -10.06 -10.86 9.22
CA PRO A 48 -9.13 -10.49 10.30
C PRO A 48 -7.78 -11.18 10.12
N GLY A 49 -6.71 -10.46 10.45
CA GLY A 49 -5.34 -10.88 10.18
C GLY A 49 -4.56 -11.28 11.43
N CYS A 50 -3.40 -11.90 11.19
CA CYS A 50 -2.42 -12.24 12.21
C CYS A 50 -1.75 -10.98 12.80
N ALA A 51 -0.89 -11.16 13.81
CA ALA A 51 -0.18 -10.04 14.45
C ALA A 51 0.61 -9.19 13.45
N THR A 52 1.27 -9.81 12.46
CA THR A 52 2.00 -9.07 11.41
C THR A 52 1.09 -8.18 10.58
N CYS A 53 -0.09 -8.68 10.19
CA CYS A 53 -1.08 -7.90 9.45
C CYS A 53 -1.61 -6.72 10.25
N ARG A 54 -1.94 -6.96 11.52
CA ARG A 54 -2.44 -5.92 12.42
C ARG A 54 -1.37 -4.86 12.69
N ASN A 55 -0.14 -5.26 12.99
CA ASN A 55 0.96 -4.33 13.22
C ASN A 55 1.29 -3.52 11.95
N TYR A 56 1.21 -4.14 10.76
CA TYR A 56 1.41 -3.41 9.53
C TYR A 56 0.34 -2.33 9.32
N GLY A 57 -0.90 -2.65 9.62
CA GLY A 57 -2.00 -1.68 9.61
C GLY A 57 -1.78 -0.55 10.61
N SER A 58 -1.55 -0.88 11.90
CA SER A 58 -1.43 0.11 12.98
C SER A 58 -0.15 0.96 12.90
N ASP A 59 0.98 0.39 12.48
CA ASP A 59 2.27 1.06 12.60
C ASP A 59 2.75 1.70 11.29
N VAL A 60 2.24 1.21 10.13
CA VAL A 60 2.67 1.68 8.81
C VAL A 60 1.56 2.42 8.10
N LEU A 61 0.36 1.82 8.03
CA LEU A 61 -0.76 2.36 7.23
C LEU A 61 -1.58 3.44 7.97
N THR A 62 -1.16 3.84 9.18
CA THR A 62 -1.66 5.01 9.92
C THR A 62 -0.68 6.18 9.89
N HIS A 63 0.54 6.00 9.35
CA HIS A 63 1.51 7.08 9.28
C HIS A 63 1.02 8.18 8.32
N PRO A 64 0.82 9.44 8.77
CA PRO A 64 0.11 10.46 7.99
C PRO A 64 0.70 10.69 6.59
N LEU A 65 2.04 10.77 6.46
CA LEU A 65 2.70 10.97 5.16
C LEU A 65 2.65 9.73 4.26
N ILE A 66 2.49 8.53 4.83
CA ILE A 66 2.29 7.30 4.05
C ILE A 66 0.86 7.25 3.53
N VAL A 67 -0.13 7.55 4.38
CA VAL A 67 -1.54 7.65 3.99
C VAL A 67 -1.68 8.68 2.87
N GLU A 68 -1.15 9.89 3.07
CA GLU A 68 -1.16 10.94 2.04
C GLU A 68 -0.53 10.48 0.72
N ALA A 69 0.65 9.85 0.77
CA ALA A 69 1.31 9.36 -0.44
C ALA A 69 0.49 8.29 -1.17
N ILE A 70 -0.12 7.36 -0.44
CA ILE A 70 -0.95 6.31 -1.03
C ILE A 70 -2.18 6.93 -1.71
N GLU A 71 -2.87 7.86 -1.06
CA GLU A 71 -4.13 8.43 -1.56
C GLU A 71 -3.93 9.48 -2.66
N THR A 72 -2.82 10.24 -2.61
CA THR A 72 -2.57 11.30 -3.59
C THR A 72 -1.84 10.83 -4.83
N GLU A 73 -0.88 9.91 -4.68
CA GLU A 73 -0.01 9.47 -5.77
C GLU A 73 -0.45 8.16 -6.44
N PHE A 74 -1.29 7.37 -5.78
CA PHE A 74 -1.75 6.06 -6.25
C PHE A 74 -3.26 5.94 -6.19
N ILE A 75 -3.78 4.87 -6.78
CA ILE A 75 -5.14 4.38 -6.55
C ILE A 75 -5.04 3.23 -5.54
N PRO A 76 -5.49 3.42 -4.30
CA PRO A 76 -5.38 2.39 -3.27
C PRO A 76 -6.43 1.29 -3.44
N LEU A 77 -5.98 0.04 -3.49
CA LEU A 77 -6.84 -1.15 -3.59
C LEU A 77 -6.44 -2.18 -2.54
N ALA A 78 -7.38 -2.62 -1.70
CA ALA A 78 -7.16 -3.72 -0.76
C ALA A 78 -7.86 -4.99 -1.23
N ILE A 79 -7.11 -6.10 -1.21
CA ILE A 79 -7.59 -7.46 -1.49
C ILE A 79 -7.43 -8.29 -0.21
N HIS A 80 -8.54 -8.89 0.24
CA HIS A 80 -8.51 -9.73 1.42
C HIS A 80 -8.07 -11.15 1.04
N ASN A 81 -6.82 -11.51 1.33
CA ASN A 81 -6.24 -12.77 0.85
C ASN A 81 -6.81 -14.04 1.50
N ASN A 82 -7.61 -13.91 2.55
CA ASN A 82 -8.32 -15.00 3.23
C ASN A 82 -9.84 -15.04 2.90
N LYS A 83 -10.29 -14.35 1.85
CA LYS A 83 -11.68 -14.36 1.39
C LYS A 83 -11.80 -15.02 0.02
N GLY A 84 -13.03 -15.52 -0.25
CA GLY A 84 -13.39 -16.06 -1.55
C GLY A 84 -13.86 -15.00 -2.55
N GLY A 85 -14.52 -15.47 -3.63
CA GLY A 85 -15.13 -14.59 -4.64
C GLY A 85 -14.11 -13.73 -5.37
N HIS A 86 -14.42 -12.47 -5.56
CA HIS A 86 -13.59 -11.51 -6.30
C HIS A 86 -12.16 -11.40 -5.76
N ASP A 87 -11.98 -11.40 -4.44
CA ASP A 87 -10.63 -11.36 -3.84
C ASP A 87 -9.79 -12.57 -4.27
N ALA A 88 -10.38 -13.78 -4.29
CA ALA A 88 -9.69 -14.99 -4.72
C ALA A 88 -9.33 -14.97 -6.22
N GLU A 89 -10.12 -14.34 -7.07
CA GLU A 89 -9.82 -14.17 -8.50
C GLU A 89 -8.58 -13.28 -8.69
N ILE A 90 -8.47 -12.19 -7.92
CA ILE A 90 -7.32 -11.30 -7.97
C ILE A 90 -6.07 -11.97 -7.39
N LEU A 91 -6.19 -12.75 -6.30
CA LEU A 91 -5.09 -13.57 -5.79
C LEU A 91 -4.56 -14.53 -6.87
N LYS A 92 -5.45 -15.24 -7.56
CA LYS A 92 -5.08 -16.15 -8.66
C LYS A 92 -4.38 -15.40 -9.80
N ARG A 93 -4.90 -14.25 -10.20
CA ARG A 93 -4.30 -13.40 -11.24
C ARG A 93 -2.85 -13.05 -10.94
N TYR A 94 -2.55 -12.71 -9.69
CA TYR A 94 -1.20 -12.32 -9.26
C TYR A 94 -0.37 -13.48 -8.67
N GLN A 95 -0.91 -14.70 -8.64
CA GLN A 95 -0.30 -15.89 -8.04
C GLN A 95 0.10 -15.64 -6.57
N GLU A 96 -0.73 -14.88 -5.85
CA GLU A 96 -0.55 -14.68 -4.42
C GLU A 96 -1.25 -15.81 -3.64
N PRO A 97 -0.62 -16.35 -2.59
CA PRO A 97 -1.24 -17.38 -1.75
C PRO A 97 -2.35 -16.78 -0.89
N ALA A 98 -3.39 -17.59 -0.63
CA ALA A 98 -4.56 -17.20 0.16
C ALA A 98 -4.29 -17.05 1.68
N TRP A 99 -3.06 -17.27 2.13
CA TRP A 99 -2.64 -17.25 3.54
C TRP A 99 -1.30 -16.54 3.69
N ASN A 100 -1.12 -15.37 3.20
CA ASN A 100 0.16 -14.67 3.25
C ASN A 100 0.12 -13.49 4.21
N ASN A 101 1.29 -13.13 4.75
CA ASN A 101 1.49 -11.85 5.40
C ASN A 101 1.28 -10.70 4.39
N PRO A 102 1.26 -9.43 4.84
CA PRO A 102 1.06 -8.30 3.96
C PRO A 102 1.96 -8.34 2.73
N VAL A 103 1.37 -8.20 1.55
CA VAL A 103 2.08 -8.05 0.29
C VAL A 103 1.60 -6.78 -0.40
N VAL A 104 2.53 -5.96 -0.87
CA VAL A 104 2.18 -4.76 -1.64
C VAL A 104 2.70 -4.90 -3.06
N ARG A 105 1.85 -4.59 -4.04
CA ARG A 105 2.20 -4.47 -5.46
C ARG A 105 1.89 -3.07 -5.96
N VAL A 106 2.68 -2.59 -6.88
CA VAL A 106 2.34 -1.40 -7.69
C VAL A 106 2.22 -1.85 -9.12
N VAL A 107 1.04 -1.62 -9.69
CA VAL A 107 0.69 -2.03 -11.05
C VAL A 107 0.20 -0.84 -11.88
N ASP A 108 0.29 -0.94 -13.19
CA ASP A 108 -0.29 0.04 -14.11
C ASP A 108 -1.81 -0.13 -14.26
N SER A 109 -2.43 0.68 -15.10
CA SER A 109 -3.88 0.62 -15.36
C SER A 109 -4.34 -0.68 -16.02
N GLU A 110 -3.44 -1.43 -16.64
CA GLU A 110 -3.74 -2.75 -17.22
C GLU A 110 -3.50 -3.89 -16.22
N GLY A 111 -2.97 -3.58 -15.04
CA GLY A 111 -2.67 -4.54 -13.99
C GLY A 111 -1.29 -5.20 -14.13
N SER A 112 -0.40 -4.65 -14.94
CA SER A 112 0.97 -5.16 -15.08
C SER A 112 1.88 -4.59 -13.99
N ASN A 113 2.75 -5.44 -13.41
CA ASN A 113 3.64 -5.00 -12.34
C ASN A 113 4.65 -3.95 -12.83
N ILE A 114 4.72 -2.82 -12.14
CA ILE A 114 5.71 -1.76 -12.40
C ILE A 114 7.05 -2.13 -11.78
N LEU A 115 7.02 -2.73 -10.60
CA LEU A 115 8.17 -3.21 -9.83
C LEU A 115 7.89 -4.62 -9.29
N PRO A 116 8.92 -5.36 -8.86
CA PRO A 116 8.72 -6.55 -8.06
C PRO A 116 7.88 -6.27 -6.81
N ARG A 117 7.06 -7.24 -6.39
CA ARG A 117 6.22 -7.13 -5.21
C ARG A 117 7.06 -6.92 -3.94
N LEU A 118 6.52 -6.18 -2.98
CA LEU A 118 7.08 -6.07 -1.64
C LEU A 118 6.48 -7.17 -0.76
N SER A 119 7.30 -8.14 -0.37
CA SER A 119 6.93 -9.25 0.50
C SER A 119 8.07 -9.50 1.50
N GLY A 120 7.75 -9.89 2.74
CA GLY A 120 8.75 -10.13 3.78
C GLY A 120 9.40 -8.87 4.37
N ASN A 121 8.99 -7.68 3.95
CA ASN A 121 9.45 -6.41 4.52
C ASN A 121 8.21 -5.58 4.92
N TYR A 122 7.84 -5.67 6.17
CA TYR A 122 6.63 -5.07 6.75
C TYR A 122 6.92 -3.74 7.45
N SER A 123 7.84 -2.95 6.90
CA SER A 123 8.25 -1.68 7.51
C SER A 123 7.81 -0.46 6.67
N ALA A 124 7.62 0.66 7.35
CA ALA A 124 7.39 1.96 6.70
C ALA A 124 8.50 2.29 5.67
N ALA A 125 9.78 1.99 6.01
CA ALA A 125 10.90 2.17 5.10
C ALA A 125 10.80 1.33 3.81
N GLY A 126 10.31 0.09 3.93
CA GLY A 126 10.08 -0.80 2.78
C GLY A 126 8.99 -0.25 1.85
N LEU A 127 7.86 0.15 2.42
CA LEU A 127 6.72 0.68 1.67
C LEU A 127 7.05 2.02 0.99
N THR A 128 7.65 2.96 1.71
CA THR A 128 8.03 4.26 1.14
C THR A 128 9.07 4.11 0.04
N ALA A 129 10.03 3.18 0.17
CA ALA A 129 11.00 2.88 -0.87
C ALA A 129 10.35 2.29 -2.13
N LEU A 130 9.35 1.39 -1.98
CA LEU A 130 8.58 0.87 -3.11
C LEU A 130 7.84 2.00 -3.83
N MET A 131 7.10 2.82 -3.10
CA MET A 131 6.33 3.95 -3.66
C MET A 131 7.22 4.94 -4.39
N THR A 132 8.32 5.36 -3.75
CA THR A 132 9.30 6.29 -4.36
C THR A 132 9.86 5.75 -5.67
N LYS A 133 10.30 4.48 -5.68
CA LYS A 133 10.83 3.83 -6.89
C LYS A 133 9.78 3.71 -8.00
N ALA A 134 8.54 3.36 -7.65
CA ALA A 134 7.45 3.24 -8.60
C ALA A 134 7.15 4.58 -9.28
N LEU A 135 7.07 5.66 -8.51
CA LEU A 135 6.84 7.01 -9.03
C LEU A 135 7.98 7.48 -9.92
N ILE A 136 9.24 7.26 -9.51
CA ILE A 136 10.40 7.59 -10.34
C ILE A 136 10.35 6.81 -11.67
N LYS A 137 10.02 5.51 -11.63
CA LYS A 137 9.94 4.70 -12.85
C LYS A 137 8.83 5.14 -13.80
N GLN A 138 7.68 5.59 -13.26
CA GLN A 138 6.54 5.99 -14.08
C GLN A 138 6.54 7.45 -14.51
N LYS A 139 6.91 8.36 -13.58
CA LYS A 139 6.78 9.81 -13.76
C LYS A 139 8.13 10.52 -13.85
N GLY A 140 9.25 9.76 -13.77
CA GLY A 140 10.61 10.32 -13.73
C GLY A 140 10.99 10.98 -12.40
N LYS A 141 10.04 11.15 -11.49
CA LYS A 141 10.24 11.81 -10.18
C LYS A 141 9.25 11.31 -9.14
N ALA A 142 9.60 11.43 -7.87
CA ALA A 142 8.70 11.26 -6.74
C ALA A 142 8.59 12.60 -5.96
N PRO A 143 7.52 12.84 -5.20
CA PRO A 143 7.40 14.01 -4.32
C PRO A 143 8.58 14.10 -3.35
N MET A 144 9.07 15.32 -3.11
CA MET A 144 10.23 15.55 -2.24
C MET A 144 9.99 15.02 -0.82
N TYR A 145 8.80 15.26 -0.25
CA TYR A 145 8.47 14.79 1.09
C TYR A 145 8.58 13.26 1.22
N LEU A 146 8.16 12.51 0.18
CA LEU A 146 8.21 11.05 0.19
C LEU A 146 9.65 10.54 0.06
N GLN A 147 10.49 11.22 -0.71
CA GLN A 147 11.93 10.91 -0.79
C GLN A 147 12.63 11.15 0.57
N LEU A 148 12.40 12.30 1.19
CA LEU A 148 12.95 12.65 2.50
C LEU A 148 12.49 11.66 3.58
N LEU A 149 11.20 11.32 3.63
CA LEU A 149 10.67 10.32 4.56
C LEU A 149 11.34 8.96 4.34
N THR A 150 11.48 8.53 3.09
CA THR A 150 12.14 7.27 2.75
C THR A 150 13.59 7.23 3.27
N ASP A 151 14.33 8.31 3.11
CA ASP A 151 15.73 8.39 3.53
C ASP A 151 15.86 8.46 5.06
N GLU A 152 14.97 9.17 5.72
CA GLU A 152 14.91 9.23 7.19
C GLU A 152 14.63 7.86 7.80
N LEU A 153 13.60 7.17 7.32
CA LEU A 153 13.22 5.84 7.80
C LEU A 153 14.33 4.79 7.57
N LYS A 154 15.07 4.88 6.46
CA LYS A 154 16.23 4.02 6.20
C LYS A 154 17.37 4.29 7.17
N LYS A 155 17.68 5.57 7.45
CA LYS A 155 18.71 5.95 8.42
C LYS A 155 18.36 5.45 9.82
N LYS A 156 17.12 5.64 10.27
CA LYS A 156 16.65 5.18 11.57
C LYS A 156 16.80 3.66 11.73
N LYS A 157 16.43 2.88 10.70
CA LYS A 157 16.60 1.43 10.69
C LYS A 157 18.08 1.04 10.80
N LYS A 158 18.98 1.71 10.10
CA LYS A 158 20.44 1.45 10.14
C LYS A 158 21.06 1.77 11.50
N THR A 159 20.59 2.83 12.17
CA THR A 159 21.04 3.22 13.50
C THR A 159 20.63 2.20 14.55
N ILE A 160 19.38 1.75 14.55
CA ILE A 160 18.86 0.73 15.46
C ILE A 160 19.63 -0.59 15.27
N SER A 161 19.84 -1.02 14.03
CA SER A 161 20.62 -2.23 13.73
C SER A 161 22.05 -2.17 14.27
N LYS A 162 22.74 -1.03 14.11
CA LYS A 162 24.10 -0.85 14.68
C LYS A 162 24.11 -0.86 16.20
N ALA A 163 23.15 -0.21 16.85
CA ALA A 163 23.04 -0.22 18.31
C ALA A 163 22.83 -1.65 18.86
N THR A 164 22.00 -2.46 18.18
CA THR A 164 21.77 -3.85 18.56
C THR A 164 23.05 -4.69 18.44
N TYR A 165 23.86 -4.50 17.37
CA TYR A 165 25.13 -5.23 17.20
C TYR A 165 26.20 -4.84 18.23
N SER A 166 26.15 -3.65 18.81
CA SER A 166 27.13 -3.21 19.82
C SER A 166 26.78 -3.67 21.24
N MET A 167 25.64 -4.30 21.45
CA MET A 167 25.20 -4.81 22.77
C MET A 167 25.49 -6.32 22.98
N TYR A 168 26.07 -6.98 21.96
CA TYR A 168 26.58 -8.36 22.01
C TYR A 168 28.08 -8.39 21.78
#